data_c772385c71b4bc49f6d52297a7221e8b
#
_entry.id   c772385c71b4bc49f6d52297a7221e8b
#
_cell.length_a   1.000
_cell.length_b   1.000
_cell.length_c   1.000
_cell.angle_alpha   90.00
_cell.angle_beta   90.00
_cell.angle_gamma   90.00
#
_symmetry.space_group_name_H-M   'P 1'
#
loop_
_entity.id
_entity.type
_entity.pdbx_description
1 polymer ?
#
loop_
_entity_poly.entity_id
_entity_poly.type
_entity_poly.pdbx_seq_one_letter_code
_entity_poly.pdbx_strand_id
1 'polypeptide(L)'
;MRVADLMAGSLVTVGHDATVADAWSIMRTRQVRHLPVLDADRRLIGMLTDHDLRVVILERCLQEGPGQLARTLAGLRVNEIMTWAVITVGPDADIRDAARIMHDRKLGALPVADEGRVIGMLTATDVIRAFVGTPGESR
;
A
#
# COMPACT_ATOMS: atom_id res chain seq x y z
N MET A 1 4.78 17.99 13.91
CA MET A 1 4.13 16.68 13.97
C MET A 1 4.95 15.68 13.16
N ARG A 2 5.21 14.54 13.72
CA ARG A 2 6.00 13.49 13.08
C ARG A 2 5.08 12.48 12.41
N VAL A 3 5.65 11.76 11.45
CA VAL A 3 4.94 10.67 10.75
C VAL A 3 4.35 9.67 11.76
N ALA A 4 5.11 9.32 12.80
CA ALA A 4 4.65 8.37 13.81
C ALA A 4 3.35 8.79 14.49
N ASP A 5 3.09 10.09 14.56
CA ASP A 5 1.88 10.61 15.21
C ASP A 5 0.62 10.38 14.38
N LEU A 6 0.77 10.15 13.08
CA LEU A 6 -0.35 10.00 12.14
C LEU A 6 -0.47 8.63 11.51
N MET A 7 0.60 7.85 11.47
CA MET A 7 0.57 6.57 10.76
C MET A 7 -0.43 5.60 11.38
N ALA A 8 -0.99 4.72 10.53
CA ALA A 8 -1.93 3.72 11.00
C ALA A 8 -1.24 2.72 11.91
N GLY A 9 -1.90 2.38 13.02
CA GLY A 9 -1.37 1.47 14.03
C GLY A 9 -1.41 0.00 13.63
N SER A 10 -2.31 -0.38 12.73
CA SER A 10 -2.39 -1.76 12.25
C SER A 10 -1.76 -1.83 10.87
N LEU A 11 -0.76 -2.69 10.73
CA LEU A 11 -0.03 -2.89 9.49
C LEU A 11 -0.51 -4.16 8.82
N VAL A 12 -0.92 -4.05 7.54
CA VAL A 12 -1.32 -5.19 6.72
C VAL A 12 -0.33 -5.32 5.59
N THR A 13 0.32 -6.46 5.50
CA THR A 13 1.35 -6.73 4.49
C THR A 13 1.02 -7.99 3.71
N VAL A 14 1.77 -8.23 2.63
CA VAL A 14 1.65 -9.45 1.83
C VAL A 14 3.04 -9.94 1.46
N GLY A 15 3.22 -11.25 1.35
CA GLY A 15 4.48 -11.83 0.88
C GLY A 15 4.62 -11.69 -0.62
N HIS A 16 5.86 -11.56 -1.10
CA HIS A 16 6.13 -11.35 -2.53
C HIS A 16 5.71 -12.54 -3.40
N ASP A 17 5.68 -13.73 -2.84
CA ASP A 17 5.32 -14.96 -3.55
C ASP A 17 3.84 -15.35 -3.38
N ALA A 18 3.07 -14.52 -2.68
CA ALA A 18 1.63 -14.71 -2.58
C ALA A 18 0.98 -14.49 -3.95
N THR A 19 -0.20 -15.07 -4.15
CA THR A 19 -0.93 -14.88 -5.41
C THR A 19 -1.65 -13.54 -5.42
N VAL A 20 -1.95 -13.05 -6.62
CA VAL A 20 -2.75 -11.83 -6.78
C VAL A 20 -4.15 -12.05 -6.20
N ALA A 21 -4.69 -13.27 -6.30
CA ALA A 21 -5.97 -13.60 -5.68
C ALA A 21 -5.92 -13.42 -4.16
N ASP A 22 -4.82 -13.86 -3.52
CA ASP A 22 -4.64 -13.68 -2.08
C ASP A 22 -4.59 -12.19 -1.70
N ALA A 23 -3.83 -11.41 -2.47
CA ALA A 23 -3.72 -9.98 -2.22
C ALA A 23 -5.07 -9.27 -2.36
N TRP A 24 -5.83 -9.62 -3.38
CA TRP A 24 -7.18 -9.08 -3.59
C TRP A 24 -8.07 -9.38 -2.38
N SER A 25 -8.03 -10.62 -1.90
CA SER A 25 -8.81 -11.05 -0.73
C SER A 25 -8.42 -10.27 0.52
N ILE A 26 -7.12 -10.06 0.74
CA ILE A 26 -6.61 -9.29 1.88
C ILE A 26 -7.12 -7.84 1.82
N MET A 27 -7.02 -7.20 0.66
CA MET A 27 -7.47 -5.82 0.51
C MET A 27 -8.95 -5.68 0.80
N ARG A 28 -9.76 -6.61 0.33
CA ARG A 28 -11.20 -6.58 0.55
C ARG A 28 -11.56 -6.86 2.02
N THR A 29 -10.98 -7.88 2.60
CA THR A 29 -11.27 -8.31 3.96
C THR A 29 -10.81 -7.28 4.98
N ARG A 30 -9.62 -6.72 4.79
CA ARG A 30 -9.03 -5.77 5.71
C ARG A 30 -9.33 -4.31 5.34
N GLN A 31 -10.03 -4.08 4.23
CA GLN A 31 -10.42 -2.75 3.76
C GLN A 31 -9.23 -1.80 3.62
N VAL A 32 -8.17 -2.29 3.02
CA VAL A 32 -6.96 -1.51 2.72
C VAL A 32 -6.76 -1.44 1.21
N ARG A 33 -6.11 -0.37 0.75
CA ARG A 33 -5.85 -0.13 -0.67
C ARG A 33 -4.38 -0.22 -1.04
N HIS A 34 -3.53 -0.39 -0.05
CA HIS A 34 -2.08 -0.43 -0.22
C HIS A 34 -1.54 -1.56 0.63
N LEU A 35 -0.73 -2.42 0.01
CA LEU A 35 -0.10 -3.53 0.71
C LEU A 35 1.42 -3.42 0.52
N PRO A 36 2.17 -3.16 1.58
CA PRO A 36 3.61 -3.35 1.53
C PRO A 36 3.91 -4.81 1.26
N VAL A 37 4.86 -5.06 0.36
CA VAL A 37 5.24 -6.41 -0.05
C VAL A 37 6.58 -6.75 0.59
N LEU A 38 6.62 -7.88 1.28
CA LEU A 38 7.80 -8.31 2.02
C LEU A 38 8.43 -9.54 1.40
N ASP A 39 9.76 -9.63 1.53
CA ASP A 39 10.47 -10.85 1.12
C ASP A 39 10.46 -11.89 2.25
N ALA A 40 11.18 -13.00 2.06
CA ALA A 40 11.23 -14.08 3.03
C ALA A 40 11.84 -13.65 4.37
N ASP A 41 12.70 -12.64 4.36
CA ASP A 41 13.32 -12.08 5.57
C ASP A 41 12.50 -10.94 6.17
N ARG A 42 11.28 -10.73 5.68
CA ARG A 42 10.34 -9.72 6.11
C ARG A 42 10.83 -8.30 5.84
N ARG A 43 11.64 -8.13 4.82
CA ARG A 43 12.11 -6.82 4.37
C ARG A 43 11.16 -6.28 3.31
N LEU A 44 10.96 -4.98 3.33
CA LEU A 44 10.11 -4.31 2.35
C LEU A 44 10.81 -4.29 1.00
N ILE A 45 10.18 -4.88 -0.02
CA ILE A 45 10.72 -4.94 -1.37
C ILE A 45 9.80 -4.35 -2.42
N GLY A 46 8.54 -4.12 -2.10
CA GLY A 46 7.59 -3.61 -3.08
C GLY A 46 6.34 -3.05 -2.43
N MET A 47 5.50 -2.49 -3.29
CA MET A 47 4.18 -1.98 -2.92
C MET A 47 3.17 -2.45 -3.94
N LEU A 48 2.04 -2.92 -3.45
CA LEU A 48 0.92 -3.31 -4.28
C LEU A 48 -0.29 -2.46 -3.92
N THR A 49 -0.92 -1.85 -4.93
CA THR A 49 -2.09 -1.01 -4.71
C THR A 49 -3.33 -1.64 -5.32
N ASP A 50 -4.50 -1.19 -4.90
CA ASP A 50 -5.76 -1.63 -5.52
C ASP A 50 -5.83 -1.20 -6.98
N HIS A 51 -5.20 -0.09 -7.34
CA HIS A 51 -5.10 0.35 -8.73
C HIS A 51 -4.32 -0.67 -9.56
N ASP A 52 -3.19 -1.17 -9.06
CA ASP A 52 -2.40 -2.20 -9.74
C ASP A 52 -3.26 -3.43 -10.03
N LEU A 53 -4.05 -3.86 -9.05
CA LEU A 53 -4.93 -5.01 -9.21
C LEU A 53 -6.02 -4.75 -10.24
N ARG A 54 -6.62 -3.58 -10.21
CA ARG A 54 -7.68 -3.22 -11.17
C ARG A 54 -7.17 -3.21 -12.59
N VAL A 55 -5.96 -2.68 -12.81
CA VAL A 55 -5.35 -2.66 -14.14
C VAL A 55 -5.15 -4.08 -14.66
N VAL A 56 -4.59 -4.95 -13.83
CA VAL A 56 -4.35 -6.35 -14.21
C VAL A 56 -5.66 -7.07 -14.51
N ILE A 57 -6.67 -6.87 -13.65
CA ILE A 57 -7.97 -7.51 -13.83
C ILE A 57 -8.62 -7.07 -15.15
N LEU A 58 -8.58 -5.77 -15.45
CA LEU A 58 -9.15 -5.25 -16.71
C LEU A 58 -8.41 -5.79 -17.94
N GLU A 59 -7.09 -5.79 -17.90
CA GLU A 59 -6.28 -6.30 -19.01
C GLU A 59 -6.57 -7.77 -19.27
N ARG A 60 -6.65 -8.58 -18.22
CA ARG A 60 -6.90 -10.02 -18.38
C ARG A 60 -8.32 -10.30 -18.85
N CYS A 61 -9.29 -9.53 -18.36
CA CYS A 61 -10.67 -9.67 -18.84
C CYS A 61 -10.77 -9.37 -20.32
N LEU A 62 -10.05 -8.36 -20.82
CA LEU A 62 -10.05 -8.02 -22.23
C LEU A 62 -9.36 -9.07 -23.11
N GLN A 63 -8.30 -9.70 -22.60
CA GLN A 63 -7.52 -10.69 -23.33
C GLN A 63 -8.14 -12.08 -23.32
N GLU A 64 -8.61 -12.52 -22.16
CA GLU A 64 -9.00 -13.90 -21.90
C GLU A 64 -10.49 -14.09 -21.65
N GLY A 65 -11.21 -12.99 -21.43
CA GLY A 65 -12.61 -13.03 -21.04
C GLY A 65 -12.79 -13.31 -19.55
N PRO A 66 -13.99 -13.04 -19.01
CA PRO A 66 -14.23 -13.15 -17.56
C PRO A 66 -14.18 -14.58 -17.04
N GLY A 67 -14.38 -15.60 -17.90
CA GLY A 67 -14.38 -16.99 -17.48
C GLY A 67 -13.01 -17.50 -17.01
N GLN A 68 -11.92 -16.86 -17.41
CA GLN A 68 -10.56 -17.27 -17.05
C GLN A 68 -9.98 -16.46 -15.89
N LEU A 69 -10.68 -15.44 -15.45
CA LEU A 69 -10.12 -14.46 -14.51
C LEU A 69 -9.68 -15.10 -13.20
N ALA A 70 -10.54 -15.92 -12.59
CA ALA A 70 -10.22 -16.53 -11.30
C ALA A 70 -8.95 -17.38 -11.37
N ARG A 71 -8.80 -18.14 -12.46
CA ARG A 71 -7.63 -18.98 -12.68
C ARG A 71 -6.38 -18.13 -12.88
N THR A 72 -6.48 -17.07 -13.63
CA THR A 72 -5.37 -16.17 -13.90
C THR A 72 -4.88 -15.51 -12.60
N LEU A 73 -5.81 -15.01 -11.78
CA LEU A 73 -5.44 -14.35 -10.52
C LEU A 73 -4.83 -15.35 -9.52
N ALA A 74 -5.24 -16.60 -9.56
CA ALA A 74 -4.68 -17.64 -8.70
C ALA A 74 -3.28 -18.08 -9.16
N GLY A 75 -2.94 -17.87 -10.43
CA GLY A 75 -1.63 -18.24 -10.97
C GLY A 75 -0.61 -17.10 -11.03
N LEU A 76 -1.05 -15.87 -10.84
CA LEU A 76 -0.19 -14.69 -10.94
C LEU A 76 0.31 -14.32 -9.55
N ARG A 77 1.62 -14.06 -9.43
CA ARG A 77 2.23 -13.72 -8.15
C ARG A 77 2.29 -12.22 -7.94
N VAL A 78 2.25 -11.80 -6.68
CA VAL A 78 2.34 -10.39 -6.29
C VAL A 78 3.59 -9.73 -6.87
N ASN A 79 4.74 -10.42 -6.81
CA ASN A 79 6.01 -9.87 -7.29
C ASN A 79 6.02 -9.61 -8.81
N GLU A 80 5.07 -10.16 -9.55
CA GLU A 80 4.98 -9.95 -10.99
C GLU A 80 4.29 -8.63 -11.36
N ILE A 81 3.52 -8.05 -10.44
CA ILE A 81 2.74 -6.84 -10.72
C ILE A 81 3.00 -5.68 -9.76
N MET A 82 3.72 -5.89 -8.67
CA MET A 82 3.99 -4.85 -7.69
C MET A 82 4.96 -3.79 -8.22
N THR A 83 4.99 -2.64 -7.56
CA THR A 83 6.02 -1.64 -7.79
C THR A 83 7.23 -2.00 -6.92
N TRP A 84 8.40 -2.11 -7.55
CA TRP A 84 9.67 -2.37 -6.86
C TRP A 84 10.32 -1.05 -6.43
N ALA A 85 11.33 -1.12 -5.59
CA ALA A 85 12.12 0.05 -5.16
C ALA A 85 11.23 1.14 -4.55
N VAL A 86 10.51 0.77 -3.51
CA VAL A 86 9.51 1.62 -2.86
C VAL A 86 10.17 2.77 -2.11
N ILE A 87 9.58 3.95 -2.22
CA ILE A 87 9.97 5.11 -1.41
C ILE A 87 9.35 4.95 -0.03
N THR A 88 10.16 5.09 1.01
CA THR A 88 9.72 5.00 2.39
C THR A 88 10.02 6.29 3.13
N VAL A 89 9.45 6.42 4.32
CA VAL A 89 9.71 7.53 5.21
C VAL A 89 9.94 6.98 6.62
N GLY A 90 10.78 7.64 7.40
CA GLY A 90 11.02 7.22 8.77
C GLY A 90 9.93 7.71 9.72
N PRO A 91 9.78 7.05 10.89
CA PRO A 91 8.73 7.44 11.84
C PRO A 91 8.94 8.82 12.45
N ASP A 92 10.18 9.27 12.52
CA ASP A 92 10.52 10.57 13.11
C ASP A 92 10.55 11.72 12.11
N ALA A 93 10.27 11.42 10.83
CA ALA A 93 10.24 12.46 9.80
C ALA A 93 9.10 13.45 10.06
N ASP A 94 9.31 14.70 9.62
CA ASP A 94 8.26 15.71 9.69
C ASP A 94 7.17 15.37 8.70
N ILE A 95 5.92 15.50 9.14
CA ILE A 95 4.77 15.19 8.30
C ILE A 95 4.73 16.03 7.03
N ARG A 96 5.27 17.23 7.07
CA ARG A 96 5.32 18.09 5.88
C ARG A 96 6.25 17.53 4.82
N ASP A 97 7.39 16.96 5.25
CA ASP A 97 8.32 16.33 4.31
C ASP A 97 7.69 15.11 3.66
N ALA A 98 6.99 14.29 4.44
CA ALA A 98 6.28 13.14 3.92
C ALA A 98 5.18 13.57 2.93
N ALA A 99 4.40 14.59 3.29
CA ALA A 99 3.36 15.12 2.42
C ALA A 99 3.93 15.65 1.11
N ARG A 100 5.09 16.29 1.16
CA ARG A 100 5.77 16.79 -0.04
C ARG A 100 6.20 15.65 -0.96
N ILE A 101 6.73 14.57 -0.40
CA ILE A 101 7.09 13.39 -1.18
C ILE A 101 5.85 12.80 -1.86
N MET A 102 4.76 12.67 -1.13
CA MET A 102 3.51 12.13 -1.67
C MET A 102 2.98 13.00 -2.81
N HIS A 103 3.03 14.32 -2.64
CA HIS A 103 2.58 15.26 -3.65
C HIS A 103 3.48 15.20 -4.90
N ASP A 104 4.79 15.30 -4.71
CA ASP A 104 5.74 15.38 -5.83
C ASP A 104 5.82 14.08 -6.62
N ARG A 105 5.68 12.95 -5.94
CA ARG A 105 5.74 11.62 -6.56
C ARG A 105 4.37 11.05 -6.88
N LYS A 106 3.29 11.77 -6.56
CA LYS A 106 1.90 11.37 -6.81
C LYS A 106 1.57 10.03 -6.18
N LEU A 107 1.94 9.90 -4.91
CA LEU A 107 1.73 8.68 -4.13
C LEU A 107 0.56 8.87 -3.17
N GLY A 108 -0.34 7.88 -3.11
CA GLY A 108 -1.45 7.88 -2.16
C GLY A 108 -1.08 7.37 -0.78
N ALA A 109 0.10 6.75 -0.65
CA ALA A 109 0.57 6.20 0.60
C ALA A 109 2.09 6.07 0.59
N LEU A 110 2.68 6.12 1.78
CA LEU A 110 4.11 5.86 2.00
C LEU A 110 4.25 4.80 3.10
N PRO A 111 4.99 3.72 2.84
CA PRO A 111 5.38 2.84 3.94
C PRO A 111 6.29 3.59 4.90
N VAL A 112 6.04 3.39 6.19
CA VAL A 112 6.89 3.92 7.24
C VAL A 112 7.84 2.81 7.64
N ALA A 113 9.14 3.05 7.49
CA ALA A 113 10.15 2.03 7.73
C ALA A 113 11.18 2.52 8.73
N ASP A 114 11.64 1.58 9.54
CA ASP A 114 12.70 1.82 10.51
C ASP A 114 13.70 0.67 10.37
N GLU A 115 14.94 1.00 10.03
CA GLU A 115 16.02 0.02 9.84
C GLU A 115 15.66 -1.08 8.84
N GLY A 116 15.01 -0.70 7.73
CA GLY A 116 14.64 -1.63 6.66
C GLY A 116 13.37 -2.44 6.91
N ARG A 117 12.75 -2.27 8.08
CA ARG A 117 11.51 -2.95 8.41
C ARG A 117 10.35 -1.98 8.36
N VAL A 118 9.28 -2.38 7.68
CA VAL A 118 8.07 -1.56 7.64
C VAL A 118 7.35 -1.68 8.99
N ILE A 119 7.00 -0.53 9.57
CA ILE A 119 6.33 -0.46 10.87
C ILE A 119 4.95 0.17 10.81
N GLY A 120 4.59 0.76 9.68
CA GLY A 120 3.29 1.37 9.51
C GLY A 120 3.10 1.89 8.10
N MET A 121 1.95 2.50 7.88
CA MET A 121 1.60 3.15 6.62
C MET A 121 1.10 4.55 6.89
N LEU A 122 1.54 5.49 6.07
CA LEU A 122 1.01 6.84 6.07
C LEU A 122 0.27 7.05 4.76
N THR A 123 -1.03 7.35 4.84
CA THR A 123 -1.84 7.57 3.65
C THR A 123 -2.15 9.04 3.47
N ALA A 124 -2.54 9.42 2.24
CA ALA A 124 -2.99 10.78 1.97
C ALA A 124 -4.18 11.16 2.85
N THR A 125 -5.05 10.20 3.14
CA THR A 125 -6.18 10.42 4.04
C THR A 125 -5.71 10.80 5.44
N ASP A 126 -4.66 10.15 5.95
CA ASP A 126 -4.09 10.47 7.26
C ASP A 126 -3.59 11.92 7.30
N VAL A 127 -2.91 12.35 6.24
CA VAL A 127 -2.39 13.71 6.14
C VAL A 127 -3.53 14.72 6.07
N ILE A 128 -4.53 14.45 5.25
CA ILE A 128 -5.70 15.34 5.14
C ILE A 128 -6.42 15.44 6.48
N ARG A 129 -6.57 14.33 7.18
CA ARG A 129 -7.23 14.32 8.49
C ARG A 129 -6.49 15.20 9.49
N ALA A 130 -5.16 15.24 9.41
CA ALA A 130 -4.35 16.10 10.27
C ALA A 130 -4.63 17.59 10.03
N PHE A 131 -4.95 17.96 8.78
CA PHE A 131 -5.27 19.34 8.44
C PHE A 131 -6.66 19.75 8.86
N VAL A 132 -7.66 18.86 8.73
CA VAL A 132 -9.04 19.20 9.02
C VAL A 132 -9.44 18.90 10.45
N GLY A 133 -8.58 18.20 11.17
CA GLY A 133 -8.88 17.77 12.53
C GLY A 133 -9.84 16.61 12.58
N THR A 134 -9.99 16.02 13.76
CA THR A 134 -10.97 14.98 14.00
C THR A 134 -12.35 15.58 14.23
N PRO A 135 -13.44 14.88 13.85
CA PRO A 135 -14.78 15.36 14.19
C PRO A 135 -14.89 15.60 15.70
N GLY A 136 -15.33 16.82 16.06
CA GLY A 136 -15.44 17.22 17.46
C GLY A 136 -14.27 18.03 17.99
N GLU A 137 -13.20 18.17 17.25
CA GLU A 137 -12.03 18.99 17.62
C GLU A 137 -12.11 20.37 16.98
N SER A 138 -13.24 20.93 16.84
CA SER A 138 -13.34 22.23 16.23
C SER A 138 -12.88 23.30 17.18
N ARG A 139 -12.27 24.10 16.64
CA ARG A 139 -11.96 25.08 17.25
C ARG A 139 -12.48 26.11 17.43
#